data_ae23af0c287c8a23b9805d6c07a5d5e3
#
_entry.id   ae23af0c287c8a23b9805d6c07a5d5e3
#
_cell.length_a   1.000
_cell.length_b   1.000
_cell.length_c   1.000
_cell.angle_alpha   90.00
_cell.angle_beta   90.00
_cell.angle_gamma   90.00
#
_symmetry.space_group_name_H-M   'P 1'
#
loop_
_entity.id
_entity.type
_entity.pdbx_description
1 polymer ?
#
loop_
_entity_poly.entity_id
_entity_poly.type
_entity_poly.pdbx_seq_one_letter_code
_entity_poly.pdbx_strand_id
1 'polypeptide(L)'
;MSSQVAYPDKDSIAKLLSSENIQNLIVDHEPLLTIPPALEYFTKNPPAVEAPFIYCKNLFLKNKAGGLYLITAAHDTKTDYKLLCKIFKTKNGNIREAEKDKLGSYLHVEPGHVNSFSLLNLSPEQKTEVQFHLDKNLVDNYKTIGIPPMTSSSTCWLKPDDLKKLLEKNGITVNITDFTIKEEDQPKK
;
A
#
# COMPACT_ATOMS: atom_id res chain seq x y z
N MET A 1 -21.48 -18.78 -19.90
CA MET A 1 -21.62 -17.42 -19.34
C MET A 1 -20.48 -17.22 -18.37
N SER A 2 -19.43 -16.47 -18.76
CA SER A 2 -18.32 -16.17 -17.84
C SER A 2 -18.85 -15.20 -16.80
N SER A 3 -18.96 -15.63 -15.55
CA SER A 3 -19.19 -14.74 -14.43
C SER A 3 -18.01 -13.77 -14.39
N GLN A 4 -18.24 -12.51 -14.76
CA GLN A 4 -17.27 -11.45 -14.51
C GLN A 4 -17.02 -11.45 -13.00
N VAL A 5 -15.80 -11.78 -12.59
CA VAL A 5 -15.37 -11.64 -11.20
C VAL A 5 -15.41 -10.14 -10.90
N ALA A 6 -16.36 -9.72 -10.07
CA ALA A 6 -16.41 -8.33 -9.61
C ALA A 6 -15.25 -8.11 -8.64
N TYR A 7 -14.31 -7.28 -9.02
CA TYR A 7 -13.20 -6.90 -8.14
C TYR A 7 -13.66 -5.89 -7.07
N PRO A 8 -13.06 -5.91 -5.87
CA PRO A 8 -13.38 -4.94 -4.84
C PRO A 8 -13.27 -3.50 -5.36
N ASP A 9 -14.28 -2.72 -5.07
CA ASP A 9 -14.35 -1.28 -5.24
C ASP A 9 -14.45 -0.59 -3.86
N LYS A 10 -14.59 0.73 -3.82
CA LYS A 10 -14.74 1.48 -2.57
C LYS A 10 -15.84 0.92 -1.68
N ASP A 11 -17.00 0.62 -2.25
CA ASP A 11 -18.17 0.17 -1.49
C ASP A 11 -17.97 -1.25 -0.96
N SER A 12 -17.33 -2.11 -1.72
CA SER A 12 -16.92 -3.46 -1.29
C SER A 12 -15.92 -3.40 -0.14
N ILE A 13 -14.94 -2.49 -0.21
CA ILE A 13 -13.97 -2.26 0.89
C ILE A 13 -14.70 -1.75 2.14
N ALA A 14 -15.60 -0.77 2.01
CA ALA A 14 -16.37 -0.25 3.14
C ALA A 14 -17.22 -1.34 3.82
N LYS A 15 -17.90 -2.18 3.03
CA LYS A 15 -18.67 -3.33 3.53
C LYS A 15 -17.78 -4.35 4.23
N LEU A 16 -16.61 -4.66 3.67
CA LEU A 16 -15.66 -5.60 4.26
C LEU A 16 -15.15 -5.07 5.61
N LEU A 17 -14.72 -3.82 5.69
CA LEU A 17 -14.28 -3.19 6.94
C LEU A 17 -15.37 -3.23 8.01
N SER A 18 -16.62 -2.94 7.62
CA SER A 18 -17.78 -3.02 8.50
C SER A 18 -18.06 -4.43 9.02
N SER A 19 -18.01 -5.44 8.14
CA SER A 19 -18.24 -6.85 8.50
C SER A 19 -17.16 -7.41 9.42
N GLU A 20 -15.94 -6.85 9.35
CA GLU A 20 -14.81 -7.19 10.21
C GLU A 20 -14.76 -6.35 11.50
N ASN A 21 -15.74 -5.48 11.74
CA ASN A 21 -15.78 -4.53 12.86
C ASN A 21 -14.52 -3.65 12.95
N ILE A 22 -13.95 -3.29 11.80
CA ILE A 22 -12.78 -2.41 11.70
C ILE A 22 -13.25 -0.96 11.69
N GLN A 23 -12.81 -0.21 12.72
CA GLN A 23 -13.08 1.23 12.80
C GLN A 23 -12.34 1.96 11.67
N ASN A 24 -13.07 2.72 10.88
CA ASN A 24 -12.52 3.46 9.76
C ASN A 24 -13.31 4.73 9.48
N LEU A 25 -12.70 5.65 8.70
CA LEU A 25 -13.35 6.83 8.15
C LEU A 25 -13.01 6.90 6.66
N ILE A 26 -13.99 6.85 5.79
CA ILE A 26 -13.81 7.10 4.36
C ILE A 26 -14.20 8.54 4.06
N VAL A 27 -13.26 9.30 3.50
CA VAL A 27 -13.44 10.70 3.10
C VAL A 27 -13.43 10.76 1.58
N ASP A 28 -14.51 11.26 0.99
CA ASP A 28 -14.60 11.53 -0.44
C ASP A 28 -14.00 12.91 -0.78
N HIS A 29 -13.33 13.01 -1.91
CA HIS A 29 -12.64 14.22 -2.39
C HIS A 29 -12.44 14.16 -3.90
N GLU A 30 -11.99 15.25 -4.51
CA GLU A 30 -11.53 15.25 -5.89
C GLU A 30 -10.36 14.28 -6.10
N PRO A 31 -10.15 13.76 -7.33
CA PRO A 31 -9.11 12.78 -7.59
C PRO A 31 -7.71 13.23 -7.15
N LEU A 32 -7.07 12.46 -6.26
CA LEU A 32 -5.73 12.67 -5.74
C LEU A 32 -4.81 11.56 -6.26
N LEU A 33 -4.25 11.73 -7.46
CA LEU A 33 -3.46 10.70 -8.14
C LEU A 33 -1.99 10.63 -7.69
N THR A 34 -1.50 11.67 -7.01
CA THR A 34 -0.11 11.76 -6.55
C THR A 34 -0.03 12.31 -5.13
N ILE A 35 1.13 12.13 -4.48
CA ILE A 35 1.33 12.54 -3.08
C ILE A 35 1.19 14.05 -2.86
N PRO A 36 1.80 14.96 -3.66
CA PRO A 36 1.72 16.38 -3.35
C PRO A 36 0.29 16.95 -3.27
N PRO A 37 -0.62 16.72 -4.22
CA PRO A 37 -2.02 17.12 -4.10
C PRO A 37 -2.73 16.51 -2.88
N ALA A 38 -2.45 15.25 -2.53
CA ALA A 38 -3.05 14.61 -1.37
C ALA A 38 -2.61 15.30 -0.06
N LEU A 39 -1.33 15.63 0.08
CA LEU A 39 -0.82 16.34 1.24
C LEU A 39 -1.40 17.75 1.36
N GLU A 40 -1.50 18.48 0.24
CA GLU A 40 -2.12 19.80 0.22
C GLU A 40 -3.59 19.71 0.66
N TYR A 41 -4.35 18.74 0.13
CA TYR A 41 -5.74 18.54 0.48
C TYR A 41 -5.92 18.24 1.96
N PHE A 42 -5.19 17.27 2.53
CA PHE A 42 -5.33 16.86 3.94
C PHE A 42 -4.69 17.83 4.93
N THR A 43 -3.79 18.72 4.48
CA THR A 43 -3.36 19.86 5.28
C THR A 43 -4.48 20.88 5.46
N LYS A 44 -5.26 21.14 4.42
CA LYS A 44 -6.41 22.05 4.44
C LYS A 44 -7.66 21.43 5.07
N ASN A 45 -7.81 20.11 4.92
CA ASN A 45 -8.99 19.33 5.33
C ASN A 45 -8.53 18.13 6.18
N PRO A 46 -8.05 18.34 7.41
CA PRO A 46 -7.56 17.23 8.23
C PRO A 46 -8.71 16.27 8.55
N PRO A 47 -8.48 14.94 8.44
CA PRO A 47 -9.51 13.95 8.73
C PRO A 47 -9.84 13.94 10.24
N ALA A 48 -11.10 13.68 10.57
CA ALA A 48 -11.56 13.55 11.96
C ALA A 48 -11.21 12.16 12.52
N VAL A 49 -9.90 11.88 12.68
CA VAL A 49 -9.36 10.59 13.13
C VAL A 49 -8.36 10.77 14.28
N GLU A 50 -7.98 9.67 14.93
CA GLU A 50 -7.00 9.68 16.02
C GLU A 50 -5.60 10.05 15.50
N ALA A 51 -4.99 11.06 16.10
CA ALA A 51 -3.62 11.49 15.81
C ALA A 51 -2.57 10.71 16.62
N PRO A 52 -1.33 10.60 16.14
CA PRO A 52 -0.84 11.10 14.86
C PRO A 52 -1.37 10.28 13.68
N PHE A 53 -1.68 10.95 12.58
CA PHE A 53 -2.11 10.31 11.34
C PHE A 53 -1.20 10.69 10.17
N ILE A 54 -1.17 9.83 9.13
CA ILE A 54 -0.37 10.06 7.94
C ILE A 54 -1.04 9.47 6.69
N TYR A 55 -0.87 10.15 5.54
CA TYR A 55 -1.24 9.62 4.24
C TYR A 55 -0.13 8.69 3.72
N CYS A 56 -0.52 7.54 3.16
CA CYS A 56 0.40 6.54 2.66
C CYS A 56 0.68 6.68 1.17
N LYS A 57 1.89 6.31 0.77
CA LYS A 57 2.23 5.98 -0.62
C LYS A 57 2.27 4.48 -0.80
N ASN A 58 1.94 4.03 -2.01
CA ASN A 58 1.95 2.62 -2.37
C ASN A 58 2.81 2.43 -3.62
N LEU A 59 3.66 1.41 -3.62
CA LEU A 59 4.57 1.09 -4.72
C LEU A 59 4.40 -0.39 -5.08
N PHE A 60 4.19 -0.68 -6.35
CA PHE A 60 4.22 -2.04 -6.85
C PHE A 60 5.47 -2.24 -7.69
N LEU A 61 6.38 -3.07 -7.19
CA LEU A 61 7.73 -3.23 -7.71
C LEU A 61 7.96 -4.65 -8.18
N LYS A 62 8.93 -4.82 -9.09
CA LYS A 62 9.44 -6.13 -9.49
C LYS A 62 10.95 -6.16 -9.49
N ASN A 63 11.52 -7.37 -9.36
CA ASN A 63 12.91 -7.63 -9.64
C ASN A 63 13.11 -8.34 -11.00
N LYS A 64 14.37 -8.42 -11.46
CA LYS A 64 14.68 -9.09 -12.75
C LYS A 64 14.39 -10.61 -12.75
N ALA A 65 14.31 -11.23 -11.57
CA ALA A 65 14.00 -12.65 -11.43
C ALA A 65 12.49 -12.93 -11.39
N GLY A 66 11.63 -11.90 -11.51
CA GLY A 66 10.17 -12.03 -11.53
C GLY A 66 9.49 -11.86 -10.17
N GLY A 67 10.25 -11.68 -9.06
CA GLY A 67 9.66 -11.40 -7.74
C GLY A 67 8.88 -10.08 -7.74
N LEU A 68 7.69 -10.08 -7.15
CA LEU A 68 6.76 -8.96 -7.06
C LEU A 68 6.66 -8.48 -5.61
N TYR A 69 6.63 -7.16 -5.42
CA TYR A 69 6.59 -6.53 -4.10
C TYR A 69 5.60 -5.39 -4.10
N LEU A 70 4.63 -5.41 -3.18
CA LEU A 70 3.80 -4.25 -2.90
C LEU A 70 4.25 -3.64 -1.58
N ILE A 71 4.54 -2.35 -1.58
CA ILE A 71 4.97 -1.59 -0.39
C ILE A 71 3.92 -0.54 -0.09
N THR A 72 3.44 -0.51 1.15
CA THR A 72 2.68 0.61 1.71
C THR A 72 3.56 1.29 2.76
N ALA A 73 3.89 2.55 2.54
CA ALA A 73 4.79 3.31 3.39
C ALA A 73 4.26 4.71 3.69
N ALA A 74 4.79 5.36 4.73
CA ALA A 74 4.54 6.77 4.97
C ALA A 74 4.97 7.60 3.75
N HIS A 75 4.22 8.64 3.43
CA HIS A 75 4.51 9.43 2.22
C HIS A 75 5.93 9.98 2.18
N ASP A 76 6.52 10.28 3.35
CA ASP A 76 7.86 10.84 3.54
C ASP A 76 8.96 9.77 3.69
N THR A 77 8.62 8.49 3.88
CA THR A 77 9.61 7.40 3.90
C THR A 77 10.39 7.39 2.59
N LYS A 78 11.72 7.49 2.65
CA LYS A 78 12.57 7.40 1.47
C LYS A 78 12.57 5.97 0.93
N THR A 79 12.17 5.82 -0.33
CA THR A 79 12.23 4.55 -1.04
C THR A 79 13.49 4.51 -1.90
N ASP A 80 14.65 4.26 -1.25
CA ASP A 80 15.92 4.07 -1.96
C ASP A 80 15.96 2.67 -2.57
N TYR A 81 16.08 2.59 -3.90
CA TYR A 81 16.13 1.31 -4.62
C TYR A 81 17.34 0.44 -4.23
N LYS A 82 18.48 1.03 -3.81
CA LYS A 82 19.64 0.27 -3.32
C LYS A 82 19.31 -0.40 -1.99
N LEU A 83 18.64 0.31 -1.08
CA LEU A 83 18.14 -0.25 0.18
C LEU A 83 17.12 -1.35 -0.08
N LEU A 84 16.16 -1.13 -0.97
CA LEU A 84 15.17 -2.14 -1.37
C LEU A 84 15.84 -3.40 -1.93
N CYS A 85 16.91 -3.25 -2.73
CA CYS A 85 17.69 -4.39 -3.22
C CYS A 85 18.31 -5.20 -2.07
N LYS A 86 18.79 -4.55 -1.01
CA LYS A 86 19.32 -5.25 0.19
C LYS A 86 18.18 -5.95 0.96
N ILE A 87 17.08 -5.26 1.23
CA ILE A 87 15.91 -5.80 1.95
C ILE A 87 15.40 -7.06 1.23
N PHE A 88 15.21 -6.97 -0.09
CA PHE A 88 14.67 -8.07 -0.89
C PHE A 88 15.75 -9.07 -1.36
N LYS A 89 16.98 -8.95 -0.86
CA LYS A 89 18.12 -9.85 -1.16
C LYS A 89 18.35 -10.04 -2.67
N THR A 90 18.24 -8.95 -3.42
CA THR A 90 18.44 -8.93 -4.88
C THR A 90 19.65 -8.07 -5.24
N LYS A 91 20.21 -8.26 -6.44
CA LYS A 91 21.37 -7.48 -6.89
C LYS A 91 20.99 -6.01 -7.11
N ASN A 92 21.92 -5.09 -6.84
CA ASN A 92 21.73 -3.66 -7.09
C ASN A 92 21.27 -3.40 -8.54
N GLY A 93 20.34 -2.45 -8.70
CA GLY A 93 19.75 -2.11 -9.99
C GLY A 93 18.72 -3.11 -10.53
N ASN A 94 18.34 -4.11 -9.74
CA ASN A 94 17.36 -5.11 -10.18
C ASN A 94 15.92 -4.75 -9.83
N ILE A 95 15.68 -3.81 -8.89
CA ILE A 95 14.33 -3.38 -8.50
C ILE A 95 13.88 -2.23 -9.40
N ARG A 96 12.65 -2.29 -9.88
CA ARG A 96 11.97 -1.25 -10.66
C ARG A 96 10.46 -1.33 -10.46
N GLU A 97 9.73 -0.31 -10.87
CA GLU A 97 8.27 -0.36 -10.91
C GLU A 97 7.78 -1.51 -11.80
N ALA A 98 6.72 -2.16 -11.38
CA ALA A 98 6.07 -3.18 -12.18
C ALA A 98 5.36 -2.54 -13.38
N GLU A 99 5.32 -3.25 -14.51
CA GLU A 99 4.68 -2.76 -15.73
C GLU A 99 3.14 -2.72 -15.58
N LYS A 100 2.49 -1.93 -16.44
CA LYS A 100 1.02 -1.77 -16.45
C LYS A 100 0.25 -3.08 -16.57
N ASP A 101 0.73 -4.00 -17.37
CA ASP A 101 0.11 -5.31 -17.53
C ASP A 101 0.11 -6.11 -16.21
N LYS A 102 1.16 -5.95 -15.37
CA LYS A 102 1.21 -6.55 -14.03
C LYS A 102 0.24 -5.87 -13.06
N LEU A 103 0.07 -4.55 -13.14
CA LEU A 103 -0.96 -3.85 -12.35
C LEU A 103 -2.36 -4.40 -12.67
N GLY A 104 -2.69 -4.51 -13.96
CA GLY A 104 -3.98 -5.04 -14.42
C GLY A 104 -4.18 -6.51 -14.06
N SER A 105 -3.20 -7.38 -14.32
CA SER A 105 -3.34 -8.83 -14.16
C SER A 105 -3.27 -9.33 -12.71
N TYR A 106 -2.63 -8.58 -11.81
CA TYR A 106 -2.50 -8.94 -10.39
C TYR A 106 -3.43 -8.11 -9.50
N LEU A 107 -3.30 -6.79 -9.56
CA LEU A 107 -3.98 -5.89 -8.63
C LEU A 107 -5.34 -5.40 -9.15
N HIS A 108 -5.62 -5.59 -10.44
CA HIS A 108 -6.81 -5.10 -11.14
C HIS A 108 -7.03 -3.59 -10.95
N VAL A 109 -5.93 -2.84 -11.03
CA VAL A 109 -5.92 -1.38 -10.92
C VAL A 109 -5.17 -0.73 -12.09
N GLU A 110 -5.54 0.51 -12.40
CA GLU A 110 -4.81 1.35 -13.33
C GLU A 110 -3.58 2.01 -12.66
N PRO A 111 -2.60 2.49 -13.44
CA PRO A 111 -1.51 3.31 -12.91
C PRO A 111 -2.02 4.49 -12.08
N GLY A 112 -1.40 4.72 -10.92
CA GLY A 112 -1.83 5.74 -9.95
C GLY A 112 -2.87 5.25 -8.93
N HIS A 113 -3.41 4.03 -9.09
CA HIS A 113 -4.41 3.46 -8.17
C HIS A 113 -3.87 2.29 -7.33
N VAL A 114 -2.56 2.05 -7.34
CA VAL A 114 -1.95 1.02 -6.48
C VAL A 114 -2.20 1.33 -5.01
N ASN A 115 -2.71 0.35 -4.28
CA ASN A 115 -2.99 0.46 -2.85
C ASN A 115 -2.98 -0.93 -2.20
N SER A 116 -2.88 -1.00 -0.87
CA SER A 116 -2.84 -2.28 -0.15
C SER A 116 -4.15 -3.07 -0.22
N PHE A 117 -5.30 -2.42 -0.37
CA PHE A 117 -6.57 -3.15 -0.55
C PHE A 117 -6.61 -3.92 -1.88
N SER A 118 -5.84 -3.51 -2.90
CA SER A 118 -5.76 -4.22 -4.18
C SER A 118 -5.19 -5.64 -4.06
N LEU A 119 -4.49 -5.96 -2.96
CA LEU A 119 -4.04 -7.32 -2.66
C LEU A 119 -5.20 -8.30 -2.45
N LEU A 120 -6.38 -7.81 -2.10
CA LEU A 120 -7.59 -8.63 -1.98
C LEU A 120 -8.07 -9.20 -3.32
N ASN A 121 -7.59 -8.64 -4.44
CA ASN A 121 -7.88 -9.12 -5.80
C ASN A 121 -7.02 -10.33 -6.20
N LEU A 122 -5.95 -10.62 -5.47
CA LEU A 122 -5.02 -11.70 -5.81
C LEU A 122 -5.69 -13.07 -5.72
N SER A 123 -5.48 -13.93 -6.72
CA SER A 123 -5.82 -15.34 -6.62
C SER A 123 -4.99 -16.03 -5.54
N PRO A 124 -5.38 -17.23 -5.05
CA PRO A 124 -4.58 -17.97 -4.08
C PRO A 124 -3.13 -18.19 -4.53
N GLU A 125 -2.90 -18.46 -5.81
CA GLU A 125 -1.57 -18.64 -6.40
C GLU A 125 -0.80 -17.31 -6.40
N GLN A 126 -1.42 -16.22 -6.82
CA GLN A 126 -0.81 -14.88 -6.86
C GLN A 126 -0.43 -14.36 -5.46
N LYS A 127 -1.17 -14.76 -4.42
CA LYS A 127 -0.82 -14.43 -3.02
C LYS A 127 0.52 -15.01 -2.59
N THR A 128 0.98 -16.09 -3.23
CA THR A 128 2.30 -16.67 -2.96
C THR A 128 3.42 -15.99 -3.75
N GLU A 129 3.08 -15.26 -4.82
CA GLU A 129 4.03 -14.59 -5.70
C GLU A 129 4.31 -13.13 -5.29
N VAL A 130 3.32 -12.47 -4.67
CA VAL A 130 3.42 -11.06 -4.26
C VAL A 130 3.80 -10.97 -2.79
N GLN A 131 4.94 -10.36 -2.50
CA GLN A 131 5.34 -10.03 -1.13
C GLN A 131 4.79 -8.65 -0.76
N PHE A 132 4.03 -8.59 0.32
CA PHE A 132 3.54 -7.33 0.86
C PHE A 132 4.42 -6.83 2.01
N HIS A 133 4.81 -5.57 1.96
CA HIS A 133 5.63 -4.89 2.94
C HIS A 133 4.92 -3.66 3.47
N LEU A 134 4.63 -3.65 4.77
CA LEU A 134 4.11 -2.51 5.50
C LEU A 134 5.27 -1.81 6.23
N ASP A 135 5.41 -0.51 6.01
CA ASP A 135 6.47 0.28 6.62
C ASP A 135 6.35 0.26 8.15
N LYS A 136 7.44 -0.13 8.82
CA LYS A 136 7.54 -0.15 10.28
C LYS A 136 7.23 1.22 10.88
N ASN A 137 7.62 2.31 10.21
CA ASN A 137 7.31 3.68 10.63
C ASN A 137 5.80 3.93 10.79
N LEU A 138 4.96 3.34 9.92
CA LEU A 138 3.50 3.45 10.03
C LEU A 138 2.97 2.80 11.32
N VAL A 139 3.52 1.64 11.66
CA VAL A 139 3.07 0.85 12.82
C VAL A 139 3.54 1.49 14.14
N ASP A 140 4.79 1.96 14.17
CA ASP A 140 5.40 2.46 15.40
C ASP A 140 4.97 3.89 15.76
N ASN A 141 4.73 4.74 14.77
CA ASN A 141 4.63 6.19 14.98
C ASN A 141 3.26 6.80 14.66
N TYR A 142 2.34 6.05 14.04
CA TYR A 142 1.03 6.59 13.66
C TYR A 142 -0.12 5.78 14.22
N LYS A 143 -1.17 6.48 14.67
CA LYS A 143 -2.42 5.86 15.13
C LYS A 143 -3.35 5.55 13.98
N THR A 144 -3.30 6.39 12.94
CA THR A 144 -4.18 6.26 11.78
C THR A 144 -3.39 6.50 10.49
N ILE A 145 -3.67 5.67 9.49
CA ILE A 145 -3.07 5.76 8.16
C ILE A 145 -4.16 5.95 7.10
N GLY A 146 -3.88 6.80 6.10
CA GLY A 146 -4.78 7.07 4.99
C GLY A 146 -4.35 6.33 3.73
N ILE A 147 -5.26 5.52 3.18
CA ILE A 147 -5.03 4.69 1.99
C ILE A 147 -6.21 4.85 1.03
N PRO A 148 -5.97 5.04 -0.29
CA PRO A 148 -7.04 5.05 -1.28
C PRO A 148 -7.79 3.70 -1.31
N PRO A 149 -9.13 3.66 -1.13
CA PRO A 149 -9.90 2.41 -1.19
C PRO A 149 -10.32 2.07 -2.62
N MET A 150 -9.38 1.61 -3.45
CA MET A 150 -9.57 1.25 -4.88
C MET A 150 -9.97 2.42 -5.79
N THR A 151 -9.93 3.65 -5.32
CA THR A 151 -10.25 4.86 -6.10
C THR A 151 -9.36 6.02 -5.68
N SER A 152 -9.05 6.93 -6.60
CA SER A 152 -8.32 8.17 -6.30
C SER A 152 -9.19 9.29 -5.73
N SER A 153 -10.52 9.11 -5.70
CA SER A 153 -11.49 10.11 -5.24
C SER A 153 -11.97 9.89 -3.80
N SER A 154 -11.31 9.01 -3.06
CA SER A 154 -11.59 8.76 -1.64
C SER A 154 -10.33 8.31 -0.92
N THR A 155 -10.27 8.54 0.39
CA THR A 155 -9.24 8.01 1.28
C THR A 155 -9.91 7.33 2.46
N CYS A 156 -9.51 6.09 2.71
CA CYS A 156 -9.89 5.31 3.88
C CYS A 156 -8.82 5.48 4.97
N TRP A 157 -9.25 5.96 6.12
CA TRP A 157 -8.43 6.15 7.33
C TRP A 157 -8.72 5.03 8.32
N LEU A 158 -7.69 4.27 8.70
CA LEU A 158 -7.82 3.15 9.65
C LEU A 158 -6.50 2.96 10.41
N LYS A 159 -6.52 2.12 11.45
CA LYS A 159 -5.29 1.80 12.20
C LYS A 159 -4.38 0.88 11.37
N PRO A 160 -3.04 1.04 11.45
CA PRO A 160 -2.09 0.13 10.78
C PRO A 160 -2.31 -1.34 11.14
N ASP A 161 -2.56 -1.64 12.43
CA ASP A 161 -2.81 -3.00 12.90
C ASP A 161 -4.10 -3.60 12.35
N ASP A 162 -5.13 -2.79 12.11
CA ASP A 162 -6.39 -3.27 11.55
C ASP A 162 -6.24 -3.58 10.06
N LEU A 163 -5.46 -2.77 9.31
CA LEU A 163 -5.07 -3.12 7.94
C LEU A 163 -4.31 -4.45 7.92
N LYS A 164 -3.32 -4.61 8.79
CA LYS A 164 -2.54 -5.86 8.90
C LYS A 164 -3.44 -7.06 9.15
N LYS A 165 -4.31 -7.00 10.18
CA LYS A 165 -5.26 -8.08 10.50
C LYS A 165 -6.19 -8.41 9.35
N LEU A 166 -6.73 -7.39 8.65
CA LEU A 166 -7.60 -7.57 7.49
C LEU A 166 -6.89 -8.36 6.39
N LEU A 167 -5.68 -7.96 6.04
CA LEU A 167 -4.91 -8.60 4.98
C LEU A 167 -4.50 -10.04 5.36
N GLU A 168 -4.04 -10.26 6.58
CA GLU A 168 -3.67 -11.60 7.09
C GLU A 168 -4.87 -12.56 7.11
N LYS A 169 -6.05 -12.08 7.54
CA LYS A 169 -7.29 -12.85 7.51
C LYS A 169 -7.69 -13.27 6.09
N ASN A 170 -7.32 -12.47 5.10
CA ASN A 170 -7.54 -12.75 3.69
C ASN A 170 -6.37 -13.48 3.01
N GLY A 171 -5.45 -14.08 3.79
CA GLY A 171 -4.36 -14.92 3.29
C GLY A 171 -3.17 -14.17 2.71
N ILE A 172 -3.01 -12.89 3.03
CA ILE A 172 -1.84 -12.07 2.65
C ILE A 172 -0.84 -12.06 3.82
N THR A 173 0.38 -12.53 3.57
CA THR A 173 1.47 -12.39 4.56
C THR A 173 1.92 -10.93 4.62
N VAL A 174 1.84 -10.31 5.81
CA VAL A 174 2.25 -8.93 6.02
C VAL A 174 3.64 -8.88 6.65
N ASN A 175 4.63 -8.38 5.90
CA ASN A 175 5.98 -8.16 6.38
C ASN A 175 6.10 -6.72 6.93
N ILE A 176 6.30 -6.56 8.22
CA ILE A 176 6.65 -5.25 8.80
C ILE A 176 8.12 -4.98 8.49
N THR A 177 8.39 -3.92 7.74
CA THR A 177 9.71 -3.68 7.15
C THR A 177 10.22 -2.28 7.49
N ASP A 178 11.43 -2.20 8.01
CA ASP A 178 12.13 -0.95 8.26
C ASP A 178 12.78 -0.46 6.95
N PHE A 179 12.28 0.65 6.42
CA PHE A 179 12.81 1.32 5.23
C PHE A 179 13.75 2.47 5.57
N THR A 180 14.21 2.61 6.81
CA THR A 180 15.20 3.64 7.17
C THR A 180 16.58 3.27 6.65
N ILE A 181 17.30 4.28 6.13
CA ILE A 181 18.70 4.12 5.75
C ILE A 181 19.54 4.18 7.04
N LYS A 182 20.13 3.05 7.44
CA LYS A 182 21.08 3.03 8.56
C LYS A 182 22.37 3.72 8.18
N GLU A 183 23.06 4.36 9.13
CA GLU A 183 24.35 5.06 8.88
C GLU A 183 25.39 4.17 8.21
N GLU A 184 25.43 2.90 8.56
CA GLU A 184 26.29 1.88 7.94
C GLU A 184 26.02 1.62 6.45
N ASP A 185 24.85 2.04 5.95
CA ASP A 185 24.43 1.92 4.56
C ASP A 185 24.74 3.16 3.72
N GLN A 186 25.22 4.24 4.33
CA GLN A 186 25.61 5.44 3.61
C GLN A 186 26.92 5.22 2.85
N PRO A 187 27.05 5.74 1.61
CA PRO A 187 28.33 5.68 0.90
C PRO A 187 29.39 6.42 1.74
N LYS A 188 30.45 5.73 2.11
CA LYS A 188 31.63 6.37 2.72
C LYS A 188 32.09 7.48 1.77
N LYS A 189 32.19 8.72 2.28
CA LYS A 189 32.70 9.86 1.54
C LYS A 189 34.16 9.67 1.19
#